data_28053d7c3d03ae47bfcdd4456e6d1623
#
_entry.id   28053d7c3d03ae47bfcdd4456e6d1623
#
_cell.length_a   1.000
_cell.length_b   1.000
_cell.length_c   1.000
_cell.angle_alpha   90.00
_cell.angle_beta   90.00
_cell.angle_gamma   90.00
#
_symmetry.space_group_name_H-M   'P 1'
#
loop_
_entity.id
_entity.type
_entity.pdbx_description
1 polymer ?
#
loop_
_entity_poly.entity_id
_entity_poly.type
_entity_poly.pdbx_seq_one_letter_code
_entity_poly.pdbx_strand_id
1 'polypeptide(L)'
;MTLGSERMTLTPLANGFCFGEGPRWFEGLLWFSDMLGEAVYTVNLHGDMSKLPLTGHAPSGLGFRPDGSLLIASTESRQVLRYDGETVAPVADLSDIVPASLGDMVVDDLGRAYVGSQAREGGVIVRVDPDETVTVVAGDLDFPNGMVITPDGKTLMVAESVGRH
;
A
#
# COMPACT_ATOMS: atom_id res chain seq x y z
N MET A 1 25.28 21.49 -31.11
CA MET A 1 25.49 20.28 -30.27
C MET A 1 24.17 19.54 -30.16
N THR A 2 24.03 18.46 -30.92
CA THR A 2 22.85 17.57 -30.87
C THR A 2 23.03 16.67 -29.65
N LEU A 3 22.18 16.85 -28.63
CA LEU A 3 22.08 15.88 -27.54
C LEU A 3 21.57 14.56 -28.13
N GLY A 4 22.47 13.58 -28.24
CA GLY A 4 22.10 12.24 -28.62
C GLY A 4 21.11 11.69 -27.59
N SER A 5 19.91 11.33 -28.03
CA SER A 5 18.97 10.59 -27.21
C SER A 5 19.51 9.16 -27.03
N GLU A 6 20.22 8.91 -25.95
CA GLU A 6 20.46 7.53 -25.53
C GLU A 6 19.11 6.87 -25.26
N ARG A 7 18.76 5.90 -26.05
CA ARG A 7 17.58 5.07 -25.81
C ARG A 7 17.83 4.25 -24.54
N MET A 8 17.14 4.61 -23.48
CA MET A 8 17.16 3.81 -22.27
C MET A 8 16.51 2.46 -22.56
N THR A 9 17.28 1.38 -22.43
CA THR A 9 16.77 0.01 -22.56
C THR A 9 16.27 -0.45 -21.21
N LEU A 10 14.97 -0.78 -21.12
CA LEU A 10 14.38 -1.37 -19.92
C LEU A 10 14.43 -2.88 -20.02
N THR A 11 14.87 -3.53 -18.96
CA THR A 11 14.85 -4.99 -18.82
C THR A 11 13.89 -5.37 -17.70
N PRO A 12 12.88 -6.23 -17.95
CA PRO A 12 12.02 -6.72 -16.89
C PRO A 12 12.84 -7.47 -15.85
N LEU A 13 12.68 -7.10 -14.58
CA LEU A 13 13.33 -7.75 -13.43
C LEU A 13 12.57 -9.02 -13.00
N ALA A 14 11.24 -8.97 -13.06
CA ALA A 14 10.34 -10.06 -12.70
C ALA A 14 9.05 -9.99 -13.52
N ASN A 15 8.32 -11.09 -13.62
CA ASN A 15 7.05 -11.19 -14.35
C ASN A 15 6.16 -12.30 -13.76
N GLY A 16 4.96 -12.47 -14.31
CA GLY A 16 4.03 -13.54 -13.90
C GLY A 16 3.03 -13.09 -12.83
N PHE A 17 2.81 -11.79 -12.68
CA PHE A 17 1.83 -11.21 -11.76
C PHE A 17 0.52 -10.90 -12.47
N CYS A 18 -0.58 -10.95 -11.71
CA CYS A 18 -1.92 -10.64 -12.22
C CYS A 18 -2.23 -9.15 -12.15
N PHE A 19 -1.97 -8.51 -11.01
CA PHE A 19 -2.21 -7.09 -10.79
C PHE A 19 -1.31 -6.53 -9.69
N GLY A 20 -0.17 -5.94 -10.10
CA GLY A 20 0.83 -5.39 -9.18
C GLY A 20 0.40 -4.06 -8.57
N GLU A 21 0.47 -3.95 -7.23
CA GLU A 21 0.05 -2.79 -6.43
C GLU A 21 1.01 -2.50 -5.28
N GLY A 22 0.91 -1.29 -4.70
CA GLY A 22 1.52 -0.87 -3.46
C GLY A 22 3.03 -1.10 -3.35
N PRO A 23 3.87 -0.76 -4.36
CA PRO A 23 5.30 -1.06 -4.31
C PRO A 23 6.00 -0.30 -3.19
N ARG A 24 6.88 -0.99 -2.43
CA ARG A 24 7.70 -0.42 -1.36
C ARG A 24 9.11 -1.00 -1.42
N TRP A 25 10.10 -0.11 -1.34
CA TRP A 25 11.49 -0.55 -1.19
C TRP A 25 11.85 -0.61 0.29
N PHE A 26 12.18 -1.81 0.77
CA PHE A 26 12.53 -2.01 2.18
C PHE A 26 13.61 -3.09 2.31
N GLU A 27 14.67 -2.80 3.07
CA GLU A 27 15.80 -3.69 3.35
C GLU A 27 16.42 -4.36 2.11
N GLY A 28 16.60 -3.59 1.03
CA GLY A 28 17.23 -4.09 -0.20
C GLY A 28 16.31 -4.93 -1.10
N LEU A 29 15.03 -5.01 -0.80
CA LEU A 29 14.00 -5.71 -1.56
C LEU A 29 12.90 -4.75 -2.03
N LEU A 30 12.40 -4.97 -3.23
CA LEU A 30 11.14 -4.42 -3.66
C LEU A 30 10.02 -5.34 -3.18
N TRP A 31 9.16 -4.82 -2.32
CA TRP A 31 7.92 -5.44 -1.89
C TRP A 31 6.76 -4.90 -2.72
N PHE A 32 5.84 -5.75 -3.12
CA PHE A 32 4.63 -5.33 -3.81
C PHE A 32 3.52 -6.37 -3.66
N SER A 33 2.29 -5.91 -3.73
CA SER A 33 1.11 -6.77 -3.75
C SER A 33 0.84 -7.25 -5.18
N ASP A 34 0.39 -8.50 -5.32
CA ASP A 34 -0.35 -8.97 -6.48
C ASP A 34 -1.79 -9.18 -6.03
N MET A 35 -2.61 -8.14 -6.23
CA MET A 35 -3.96 -8.07 -5.68
C MET A 35 -4.82 -9.25 -6.17
N LEU A 36 -4.84 -9.52 -7.47
CA LEU A 36 -5.60 -10.62 -8.06
C LEU A 36 -4.90 -11.98 -7.93
N GLY A 37 -3.59 -12.00 -7.71
CA GLY A 37 -2.81 -13.18 -7.38
C GLY A 37 -2.83 -13.54 -5.89
N GLU A 38 -3.53 -12.74 -5.07
CA GLU A 38 -3.72 -12.93 -3.62
C GLU A 38 -2.40 -13.19 -2.87
N ALA A 39 -1.41 -12.34 -3.10
CA ALA A 39 -0.10 -12.49 -2.49
C ALA A 39 0.65 -11.17 -2.37
N VAL A 40 1.60 -11.11 -1.44
CA VAL A 40 2.68 -10.13 -1.46
C VAL A 40 3.95 -10.82 -1.96
N TYR A 41 4.68 -10.14 -2.81
CA TYR A 41 5.96 -10.60 -3.35
C TYR A 41 7.10 -9.71 -2.88
N THR A 42 8.28 -10.31 -2.78
CA THR A 42 9.54 -9.58 -2.73
C THR A 42 10.39 -9.92 -3.95
N VAL A 43 11.19 -8.96 -4.42
CA VAL A 43 12.20 -9.20 -5.45
C VAL A 43 13.45 -8.37 -5.13
N ASN A 44 14.62 -8.99 -5.24
CA ASN A 44 15.90 -8.30 -5.15
C ASN A 44 16.36 -7.81 -6.53
N LEU A 45 17.48 -7.07 -6.59
CA LEU A 45 18.04 -6.56 -7.86
C LEU A 45 18.61 -7.65 -8.79
N HIS A 46 18.68 -8.90 -8.34
CA HIS A 46 19.10 -10.04 -9.16
C HIS A 46 17.90 -10.80 -9.75
N GLY A 47 16.66 -10.44 -9.35
CA GLY A 47 15.44 -11.11 -9.79
C GLY A 47 15.04 -12.30 -8.92
N ASP A 48 15.72 -12.54 -7.79
CA ASP A 48 15.30 -13.58 -6.86
C ASP A 48 14.04 -13.13 -6.11
N MET A 49 13.03 -13.99 -6.05
CA MET A 49 11.71 -13.67 -5.53
C MET A 49 11.32 -14.57 -4.36
N SER A 50 10.52 -14.00 -3.46
CA SER A 50 9.75 -14.74 -2.46
C SER A 50 8.28 -14.37 -2.55
N LYS A 51 7.40 -15.24 -2.04
CA LYS A 51 5.96 -15.08 -2.06
C LYS A 51 5.39 -15.30 -0.66
N LEU A 52 4.59 -14.34 -0.18
CA LEU A 52 3.72 -14.46 0.99
C LEU A 52 2.27 -14.64 0.49
N PRO A 53 1.71 -15.86 0.54
CA PRO A 53 0.31 -16.11 0.14
C PRO A 53 -0.65 -15.41 1.10
N LEU A 54 -1.71 -14.77 0.54
CA LEU A 54 -2.75 -14.06 1.28
C LEU A 54 -4.13 -14.39 0.68
N THR A 55 -4.44 -15.67 0.59
CA THR A 55 -5.67 -16.17 -0.02
C THR A 55 -6.91 -15.57 0.66
N GLY A 56 -7.82 -15.00 -0.14
CA GLY A 56 -9.05 -14.36 0.32
C GLY A 56 -8.88 -12.90 0.79
N HIS A 57 -7.68 -12.32 0.68
CA HIS A 57 -7.42 -10.95 1.16
C HIS A 57 -7.32 -9.88 0.07
N ALA A 58 -6.99 -10.25 -1.19
CA ALA A 58 -6.76 -9.29 -2.27
C ALA A 58 -5.88 -8.10 -1.80
N PRO A 59 -4.58 -8.31 -1.45
CA PRO A 59 -3.74 -7.28 -0.87
C PRO A 59 -3.51 -6.11 -1.84
N SER A 60 -3.53 -4.87 -1.35
CA SER A 60 -3.23 -3.66 -2.13
C SER A 60 -2.11 -2.85 -1.48
N GLY A 61 -2.42 -1.78 -0.74
CA GLY A 61 -1.44 -0.92 -0.11
C GLY A 61 -0.53 -1.64 0.88
N LEU A 62 0.75 -1.31 0.85
CA LEU A 62 1.77 -1.83 1.76
C LEU A 62 2.45 -0.70 2.52
N GLY A 63 2.93 -0.98 3.74
CA GLY A 63 3.76 -0.05 4.49
C GLY A 63 4.49 -0.74 5.64
N PHE A 64 5.70 -0.28 5.96
CA PHE A 64 6.50 -0.84 7.03
C PHE A 64 6.42 0.01 8.29
N ARG A 65 6.24 -0.63 9.42
CA ARG A 65 6.42 0.00 10.73
C ARG A 65 7.90 0.13 11.08
N PRO A 66 8.27 1.01 12.01
CA PRO A 66 9.65 1.14 12.49
C PRO A 66 10.24 -0.14 13.10
N ASP A 67 9.40 -1.05 13.58
CA ASP A 67 9.81 -2.37 14.08
C ASP A 67 10.11 -3.39 12.97
N GLY A 68 9.98 -2.99 11.70
CA GLY A 68 10.19 -3.84 10.52
C GLY A 68 8.97 -4.67 10.13
N SER A 69 7.88 -4.65 10.89
CA SER A 69 6.67 -5.37 10.51
C SER A 69 5.98 -4.71 9.31
N LEU A 70 5.44 -5.53 8.41
CA LEU A 70 4.70 -5.08 7.24
C LEU A 70 3.22 -4.95 7.56
N LEU A 71 2.62 -3.80 7.24
CA LEU A 71 1.18 -3.63 7.19
C LEU A 71 0.68 -3.79 5.76
N ILE A 72 -0.49 -4.42 5.62
CA ILE A 72 -1.09 -4.79 4.33
C ILE A 72 -2.56 -4.37 4.35
N ALA A 73 -2.97 -3.57 3.38
CA ALA A 73 -4.38 -3.29 3.16
C ALA A 73 -5.05 -4.49 2.46
N SER A 74 -5.95 -5.18 3.16
CA SER A 74 -6.80 -6.22 2.60
C SER A 74 -8.03 -5.59 1.98
N THR A 75 -8.07 -5.55 0.65
CA THR A 75 -9.00 -4.74 -0.13
C THR A 75 -10.46 -5.10 0.14
N GLU A 76 -10.83 -6.36 -0.03
CA GLU A 76 -12.22 -6.79 0.05
C GLU A 76 -12.72 -6.97 1.48
N SER A 77 -11.88 -7.50 2.37
CA SER A 77 -12.25 -7.66 3.79
C SER A 77 -12.24 -6.33 4.55
N ARG A 78 -11.69 -5.27 3.95
CA ARG A 78 -11.55 -3.94 4.56
C ARG A 78 -10.81 -3.97 5.89
N GLN A 79 -9.78 -4.79 5.97
CA GLN A 79 -8.93 -4.97 7.15
C GLN A 79 -7.52 -4.47 6.87
N VAL A 80 -6.85 -3.97 7.88
CA VAL A 80 -5.40 -3.82 7.89
C VAL A 80 -4.81 -5.03 8.58
N LEU A 81 -3.94 -5.73 7.85
CA LEU A 81 -3.22 -6.90 8.36
C LEU A 81 -1.80 -6.51 8.72
N ARG A 82 -1.18 -7.24 9.66
CA ARG A 82 0.23 -7.14 10.01
C ARG A 82 0.92 -8.48 9.76
N TYR A 83 2.05 -8.43 9.08
CA TYR A 83 2.99 -9.53 8.94
C TYR A 83 4.26 -9.21 9.74
N ASP A 84 4.63 -10.07 10.67
CA ASP A 84 5.76 -9.90 11.59
C ASP A 84 7.03 -10.66 11.16
N GLY A 85 7.01 -11.26 9.96
CA GLY A 85 8.06 -12.12 9.43
C GLY A 85 7.71 -13.62 9.51
N GLU A 86 6.74 -14.01 10.34
CA GLU A 86 6.29 -15.40 10.52
C GLU A 86 4.80 -15.57 10.30
N THR A 87 3.98 -14.69 10.88
CA THR A 87 2.53 -14.79 10.88
C THR A 87 1.85 -13.54 10.33
N VAL A 88 0.66 -13.73 9.76
CA VAL A 88 -0.23 -12.64 9.33
C VAL A 88 -1.43 -12.62 10.26
N ALA A 89 -1.74 -11.44 10.82
CA ALA A 89 -2.89 -11.24 11.69
C ALA A 89 -3.57 -9.89 11.40
N PRO A 90 -4.90 -9.77 11.54
CA PRO A 90 -5.58 -8.48 11.47
C PRO A 90 -5.23 -7.60 12.67
N VAL A 91 -5.00 -6.30 12.41
CA VAL A 91 -4.77 -5.26 13.43
C VAL A 91 -5.86 -4.21 13.45
N ALA A 92 -6.66 -4.09 12.38
CA ALA A 92 -7.83 -3.22 12.35
C ALA A 92 -8.87 -3.77 11.38
N ASP A 93 -10.13 -3.79 11.80
CA ASP A 93 -11.29 -4.01 10.92
C ASP A 93 -11.95 -2.65 10.66
N LEU A 94 -11.97 -2.24 9.40
CA LEU A 94 -12.50 -0.96 8.94
C LEU A 94 -13.85 -1.10 8.23
N SER A 95 -14.45 -2.30 8.23
CA SER A 95 -15.63 -2.62 7.44
C SER A 95 -16.85 -1.75 7.76
N ASP A 96 -16.98 -1.30 9.01
CA ASP A 96 -18.05 -0.41 9.47
C ASP A 96 -17.71 1.09 9.34
N ILE A 97 -16.46 1.41 8.91
CA ILE A 97 -15.93 2.78 8.90
C ILE A 97 -15.78 3.29 7.47
N VAL A 98 -15.29 2.43 6.57
CA VAL A 98 -15.01 2.85 5.19
C VAL A 98 -16.18 2.53 4.24
N PRO A 99 -16.52 3.44 3.32
CA PRO A 99 -17.65 3.26 2.41
C PRO A 99 -17.39 2.23 1.30
N ALA A 100 -16.12 1.89 1.04
CA ALA A 100 -15.73 1.00 -0.06
C ALA A 100 -14.48 0.19 0.32
N SER A 101 -13.98 -0.61 -0.64
CA SER A 101 -12.74 -1.38 -0.52
C SER A 101 -11.55 -0.52 -0.13
N LEU A 102 -10.54 -1.10 0.53
CA LEU A 102 -9.28 -0.43 0.81
C LEU A 102 -8.40 -0.40 -0.44
N GLY A 103 -7.63 0.68 -0.58
CA GLY A 103 -6.66 0.87 -1.65
C GLY A 103 -5.23 1.02 -1.13
N ASP A 104 -4.53 2.06 -1.61
CA ASP A 104 -3.15 2.32 -1.21
C ASP A 104 -3.06 2.76 0.26
N MET A 105 -1.88 2.60 0.82
CA MET A 105 -1.57 2.89 2.21
C MET A 105 -0.14 3.44 2.32
N VAL A 106 0.11 4.30 3.31
CA VAL A 106 1.45 4.71 3.70
C VAL A 106 1.58 4.64 5.23
N VAL A 107 2.78 4.34 5.72
CA VAL A 107 3.09 4.32 7.16
C VAL A 107 4.11 5.39 7.46
N ASP A 108 3.91 6.13 8.54
CA ASP A 108 4.84 7.16 9.00
C ASP A 108 5.89 6.61 9.99
N ASP A 109 6.86 7.49 10.34
CA ASP A 109 7.96 7.13 11.25
C ASP A 109 7.52 6.82 12.69
N LEU A 110 6.25 7.11 13.03
CA LEU A 110 5.64 6.73 14.31
C LEU A 110 4.89 5.39 14.22
N GLY A 111 4.90 4.72 13.05
CA GLY A 111 4.22 3.45 12.81
C GLY A 111 2.71 3.59 12.59
N ARG A 112 2.20 4.81 12.34
CA ARG A 112 0.79 5.07 12.02
C ARG A 112 0.55 4.80 10.54
N ALA A 113 -0.42 3.95 10.23
CA ALA A 113 -0.83 3.67 8.87
C ALA A 113 -1.94 4.63 8.44
N TYR A 114 -1.84 5.18 7.23
CA TYR A 114 -2.89 5.93 6.57
C TYR A 114 -3.35 5.14 5.35
N VAL A 115 -4.60 4.75 5.31
CA VAL A 115 -5.17 3.91 4.26
C VAL A 115 -6.39 4.56 3.62
N GLY A 116 -6.47 4.54 2.30
CA GLY A 116 -7.55 5.11 1.52
C GLY A 116 -8.66 4.10 1.24
N SER A 117 -9.92 4.56 1.25
CA SER A 117 -11.04 3.79 0.71
C SER A 117 -11.26 4.14 -0.77
N GLN A 118 -11.42 3.13 -1.63
CA GLN A 118 -11.59 3.29 -3.07
C GLN A 118 -13.03 3.66 -3.47
N ALA A 119 -13.69 4.54 -2.70
CA ALA A 119 -14.99 5.08 -3.06
C ALA A 119 -14.84 6.16 -4.15
N ARG A 120 -15.70 6.10 -5.18
CA ARG A 120 -15.68 7.10 -6.27
C ARG A 120 -16.13 8.47 -5.82
N GLU A 121 -16.96 8.52 -4.77
CA GLU A 121 -17.48 9.72 -4.12
C GLU A 121 -17.51 9.45 -2.60
N GLY A 122 -17.18 10.44 -1.80
CA GLY A 122 -17.19 10.33 -0.34
C GLY A 122 -16.16 9.35 0.23
N GLY A 123 -15.05 9.13 -0.48
CA GLY A 123 -13.92 8.36 0.01
C GLY A 123 -13.30 8.98 1.26
N VAL A 124 -12.66 8.17 2.06
CA VAL A 124 -12.02 8.58 3.31
C VAL A 124 -10.58 8.10 3.39
N ILE A 125 -9.76 8.82 4.18
CA ILE A 125 -8.50 8.32 4.69
C ILE A 125 -8.69 7.96 6.15
N VAL A 126 -8.34 6.74 6.49
CA VAL A 126 -8.35 6.23 7.86
C VAL A 126 -6.93 6.10 8.38
N ARG A 127 -6.67 6.59 9.59
CA ARG A 127 -5.42 6.35 10.30
C ARG A 127 -5.60 5.20 11.29
N VAL A 128 -4.69 4.26 11.27
CA VAL A 128 -4.57 3.16 12.24
C VAL A 128 -3.27 3.36 13.01
N ASP A 129 -3.39 3.63 14.30
CA ASP A 129 -2.26 3.85 15.22
C ASP A 129 -1.60 2.51 15.65
N PRO A 130 -0.38 2.51 16.20
CA PRO A 130 0.28 1.29 16.68
C PRO A 130 -0.47 0.55 17.79
N ASP A 131 -1.29 1.25 18.56
CA ASP A 131 -2.18 0.71 19.60
C ASP A 131 -3.54 0.24 19.07
N GLU A 132 -3.66 0.15 17.72
CA GLU A 132 -4.86 -0.26 16.98
C GLU A 132 -6.03 0.74 17.05
N THR A 133 -5.79 1.95 17.59
CA THR A 133 -6.79 3.03 17.55
C THR A 133 -7.03 3.46 16.10
N VAL A 134 -8.29 3.57 15.70
CA VAL A 134 -8.73 3.92 14.34
C VAL A 134 -9.36 5.30 14.33
N THR A 135 -8.98 6.16 13.38
CA THR A 135 -9.49 7.52 13.24
C THR A 135 -9.67 7.88 11.77
N VAL A 136 -10.84 8.38 11.35
CA VAL A 136 -11.02 9.01 10.04
C VAL A 136 -10.36 10.39 10.08
N VAL A 137 -9.35 10.61 9.23
CA VAL A 137 -8.55 11.85 9.22
C VAL A 137 -8.83 12.76 8.02
N ALA A 138 -9.45 12.24 6.97
CA ALA A 138 -9.96 13.02 5.84
C ALA A 138 -11.18 12.33 5.23
N GLY A 139 -12.04 13.10 4.59
CA GLY A 139 -13.25 12.63 3.93
C GLY A 139 -13.57 13.44 2.68
N ASP A 140 -14.69 13.12 2.04
CA ASP A 140 -15.16 13.75 0.81
C ASP A 140 -14.14 13.66 -0.36
N LEU A 141 -13.42 12.54 -0.45
CA LEU A 141 -12.42 12.29 -1.48
C LEU A 141 -12.99 11.45 -2.61
N ASP A 142 -12.47 11.69 -3.83
CA ASP A 142 -12.87 10.98 -5.05
C ASP A 142 -11.84 9.91 -5.41
N PHE A 143 -12.02 8.70 -4.90
CA PHE A 143 -11.14 7.55 -5.11
C PHE A 143 -9.70 7.86 -4.65
N PRO A 144 -9.47 8.10 -3.35
CA PRO A 144 -8.13 8.29 -2.83
C PRO A 144 -7.25 7.06 -3.12
N ASN A 145 -6.07 7.32 -3.67
CA ASN A 145 -5.15 6.30 -4.16
C ASN A 145 -3.72 6.63 -3.67
N GLY A 146 -2.72 6.63 -4.56
CA GLY A 146 -1.33 6.84 -4.18
C GLY A 146 -1.11 7.95 -3.15
N MET A 147 -0.35 7.63 -2.10
CA MET A 147 -0.08 8.53 -0.97
C MET A 147 1.39 8.65 -0.69
N VAL A 148 1.80 9.83 -0.22
CA VAL A 148 3.16 10.08 0.26
C VAL A 148 3.16 11.05 1.44
N ILE A 149 4.02 10.79 2.41
CA ILE A 149 4.28 11.69 3.54
C ILE A 149 5.55 12.50 3.23
N THR A 150 5.50 13.81 3.46
CA THR A 150 6.68 14.68 3.28
C THR A 150 7.82 14.26 4.21
N PRO A 151 9.09 14.51 3.83
CA PRO A 151 10.26 14.08 4.63
C PRO A 151 10.29 14.64 6.06
N ASP A 152 9.59 15.74 6.33
CA ASP A 152 9.46 16.32 7.67
C ASP A 152 8.32 15.69 8.49
N GLY A 153 7.58 14.72 7.93
CA GLY A 153 6.49 13.99 8.56
C GLY A 153 5.22 14.82 8.82
N LYS A 154 5.11 16.03 8.24
CA LYS A 154 4.04 16.98 8.62
C LYS A 154 2.88 17.01 7.64
N THR A 155 3.07 16.54 6.42
CA THR A 155 2.05 16.61 5.38
C THR A 155 1.87 15.26 4.72
N LEU A 156 0.64 14.77 4.69
CA LEU A 156 0.21 13.65 3.86
C LEU A 156 -0.37 14.22 2.56
N MET A 157 0.21 13.83 1.42
CA MET A 157 -0.34 14.11 0.10
C MET A 157 -1.03 12.86 -0.43
N VAL A 158 -2.24 13.05 -0.96
CA VAL A 158 -3.09 11.97 -1.48
C VAL A 158 -3.47 12.30 -2.92
N ALA A 159 -3.32 11.35 -3.82
CA ALA A 159 -3.81 11.48 -5.19
C ALA A 159 -5.26 10.96 -5.28
N GLU A 160 -6.13 11.70 -5.96
CA GLU A 160 -7.47 11.26 -6.30
C GLU A 160 -7.51 10.77 -7.73
N SER A 161 -7.92 9.51 -7.95
CA SER A 161 -7.89 8.90 -9.30
C SER A 161 -9.03 9.32 -10.20
N VAL A 162 -10.14 9.82 -9.65
CA VAL A 162 -11.33 10.24 -10.41
C VAL A 162 -11.75 11.69 -10.16
N GLY A 163 -11.19 12.34 -9.16
CA GLY A 163 -11.41 13.75 -8.84
C GLY A 163 -10.99 14.67 -10.00
N ARG A 164 -11.76 15.73 -10.23
CA ARG A 164 -11.47 16.79 -11.21
C ARG A 164 -11.45 18.13 -10.49
N HIS A 165 -10.40 18.37 -9.74
CA HIS A 165 -10.20 19.63 -9.02
C HIS A 165 -8.99 20.36 -9.52
#